data_fe83b85fcd691c0bcceeffb3fe2db868
#
_entry.id   fe83b85fcd691c0bcceeffb3fe2db868
#
_cell.length_a   1.000
_cell.length_b   1.000
_cell.length_c   1.000
_cell.angle_alpha   90.00
_cell.angle_beta   90.00
_cell.angle_gamma   90.00
#
_symmetry.space_group_name_H-M   'P 1'
#
loop_
_entity.id
_entity.type
_entity.pdbx_description
1 polymer ?
#
loop_
_entity_poly.entity_id
_entity_poly.type
_entity_poly.pdbx_seq_one_letter_code
_entity_poly.pdbx_strand_id
1 'polypeptide(L)'
;MLLEIENLYGGYGKEDIVKGITAHADAGEILCLVGPNGCGKTTLFRLILGALKATSGKVLIDGKDTSQLSQKELAKLVAYIPQYHTPIYEYTVLEIVLMGRASHFSAFDQPSAADREAAFSALEKINAAHLANEKYTDLSGGQRQLILIARAICQEAKIFVMDEPAANLDYANHQLLMDVIVDLAQKGYLVVMSTHSPEHPASIGSKVLMMKSGKVASFGPPEKVITSQNLENVYGVEMDVATFSDRYGVKRTICFPVKKPKNKKIHALIVGSIGVGKSTLINEVVRKTGKKIAGYRTKKYAGTTWEGFLDPLFFHPVNEEPNFKKENLLSYSRENGSMVRIAGAFNKHADEIVDKVYADSIIVFDEMGYIEVEERQWCAANLKILDGDIPVIAAVKNKEGIKYIDAIKNHPKCRVFEITEENRNELVDEVVDFFLRG
;
A
#
# COMPACT_ATOMS: atom_id res chain seq x y z
N MET A 1 -27.77 24.16 6.64
CA MET A 1 -26.97 23.20 5.84
C MET A 1 -27.39 23.31 4.39
N LEU A 2 -26.42 23.22 3.44
CA LEU A 2 -26.76 23.34 2.02
C LEU A 2 -27.26 22.00 1.43
N LEU A 3 -26.67 20.88 1.84
CA LEU A 3 -27.12 19.52 1.51
C LEU A 3 -27.34 18.71 2.79
N GLU A 4 -28.52 18.10 2.90
CA GLU A 4 -28.89 17.19 3.98
C GLU A 4 -29.48 15.92 3.41
N ILE A 5 -29.03 14.78 3.88
CA ILE A 5 -29.51 13.45 3.50
C ILE A 5 -29.98 12.78 4.79
N GLU A 6 -31.27 12.46 4.87
CA GLU A 6 -31.88 11.92 6.08
C GLU A 6 -32.40 10.50 5.84
N ASN A 7 -31.75 9.53 6.45
CA ASN A 7 -32.16 8.11 6.44
C ASN A 7 -32.62 7.61 5.06
N LEU A 8 -31.80 7.91 4.03
CA LEU A 8 -32.17 7.74 2.63
C LEU A 8 -32.03 6.28 2.19
N TYR A 9 -33.07 5.77 1.57
CA TYR A 9 -33.12 4.47 0.91
C TYR A 9 -33.49 4.63 -0.56
N GLY A 10 -32.90 3.77 -1.42
CA GLY A 10 -33.26 3.73 -2.83
C GLY A 10 -32.36 2.77 -3.63
N GLY A 11 -32.90 2.36 -4.79
CA GLY A 11 -32.23 1.40 -5.67
C GLY A 11 -32.98 1.23 -6.99
N TYR A 12 -32.66 0.17 -7.71
CA TYR A 12 -33.26 -0.17 -8.99
C TYR A 12 -34.23 -1.34 -8.80
N GLY A 13 -35.51 -1.14 -9.12
CA GLY A 13 -36.52 -2.17 -9.00
C GLY A 13 -36.95 -2.45 -7.56
N LYS A 14 -36.85 -3.70 -7.11
CA LYS A 14 -37.32 -4.10 -5.78
C LYS A 14 -36.28 -4.03 -4.65
N GLU A 15 -35.01 -3.82 -4.98
CA GLU A 15 -33.92 -3.84 -3.99
C GLU A 15 -33.32 -2.46 -3.80
N ASP A 16 -33.22 -2.04 -2.53
CA ASP A 16 -32.49 -0.85 -2.15
C ASP A 16 -30.97 -1.11 -2.19
N ILE A 17 -30.26 -0.31 -2.99
CA ILE A 17 -28.79 -0.29 -3.04
C ILE A 17 -28.26 0.65 -1.98
N VAL A 18 -28.91 1.79 -1.78
CA VAL A 18 -28.64 2.75 -0.71
C VAL A 18 -29.59 2.42 0.45
N LYS A 19 -29.03 2.24 1.66
CA LYS A 19 -29.73 1.65 2.80
C LYS A 19 -29.53 2.48 4.08
N GLY A 20 -30.33 3.52 4.24
CA GLY A 20 -30.35 4.36 5.43
C GLY A 20 -29.15 5.32 5.52
N ILE A 21 -28.80 5.96 4.42
CA ILE A 21 -27.72 6.96 4.42
C ILE A 21 -28.18 8.23 5.09
N THR A 22 -27.37 8.71 6.07
CA THR A 22 -27.52 10.02 6.69
C THR A 22 -26.19 10.76 6.60
N ALA A 23 -26.20 11.94 6.00
CA ALA A 23 -25.02 12.78 5.81
C ALA A 23 -25.42 14.24 5.58
N HIS A 24 -24.50 15.17 5.78
CA HIS A 24 -24.73 16.58 5.54
C HIS A 24 -23.45 17.32 5.14
N ALA A 25 -23.60 18.37 4.36
CA ALA A 25 -22.52 19.26 4.00
C ALA A 25 -22.98 20.69 3.76
N ASP A 26 -22.08 21.66 3.91
CA ASP A 26 -22.35 23.07 3.75
C ASP A 26 -21.60 23.72 2.57
N ALA A 27 -22.00 24.92 2.24
CA ALA A 27 -21.28 25.73 1.25
C ALA A 27 -19.81 25.90 1.65
N GLY A 28 -18.90 25.82 0.67
CA GLY A 28 -17.47 25.88 0.89
C GLY A 28 -16.82 24.57 1.36
N GLU A 29 -17.61 23.49 1.51
CA GLU A 29 -17.08 22.18 1.88
C GLU A 29 -16.87 21.28 0.66
N ILE A 30 -15.96 20.31 0.82
CA ILE A 30 -15.76 19.19 -0.11
C ILE A 30 -16.16 17.91 0.63
N LEU A 31 -17.31 17.33 0.24
CA LEU A 31 -17.76 16.04 0.74
C LEU A 31 -17.28 14.92 -0.20
N CYS A 32 -16.37 14.10 0.29
CA CYS A 32 -15.83 12.96 -0.45
C CYS A 32 -16.59 11.66 -0.12
N LEU A 33 -17.15 11.01 -1.13
CA LEU A 33 -17.75 9.68 -1.04
C LEU A 33 -16.66 8.64 -1.33
N VAL A 34 -16.35 7.79 -0.36
CA VAL A 34 -15.30 6.77 -0.45
C VAL A 34 -15.90 5.38 -0.23
N GLY A 35 -15.41 4.40 -0.97
CA GLY A 35 -15.82 3.00 -0.82
C GLY A 35 -15.55 2.18 -2.07
N PRO A 36 -15.59 0.84 -1.97
CA PRO A 36 -15.31 -0.07 -3.08
C PRO A 36 -16.33 0.10 -4.22
N ASN A 37 -15.98 -0.44 -5.39
CA ASN A 37 -16.87 -0.47 -6.52
C ASN A 37 -18.13 -1.26 -6.17
N GLY A 38 -19.30 -0.76 -6.61
CA GLY A 38 -20.59 -1.38 -6.32
C GLY A 38 -21.16 -1.09 -4.92
N CYS A 39 -20.49 -0.28 -4.05
CA CYS A 39 -21.03 0.04 -2.71
C CYS A 39 -22.21 1.01 -2.72
N GLY A 40 -22.58 1.59 -3.88
CA GLY A 40 -23.76 2.47 -4.03
C GLY A 40 -23.47 3.96 -4.24
N LYS A 41 -22.22 4.40 -4.48
CA LYS A 41 -21.85 5.82 -4.68
C LYS A 41 -22.65 6.48 -5.82
N THR A 42 -22.62 5.92 -7.00
CA THR A 42 -23.35 6.44 -8.18
C THR A 42 -24.87 6.38 -7.98
N THR A 43 -25.39 5.39 -7.23
CA THR A 43 -26.81 5.31 -6.88
C THR A 43 -27.19 6.45 -5.94
N LEU A 44 -26.35 6.75 -4.94
CA LEU A 44 -26.57 7.89 -4.05
C LEU A 44 -26.56 9.21 -4.84
N PHE A 45 -25.65 9.39 -5.79
CA PHE A 45 -25.66 10.57 -6.67
C PHE A 45 -26.97 10.69 -7.47
N ARG A 46 -27.47 9.59 -8.04
CA ARG A 46 -28.73 9.59 -8.78
C ARG A 46 -29.94 9.94 -7.90
N LEU A 47 -29.91 9.56 -6.62
CA LEU A 47 -30.91 9.96 -5.64
C LEU A 47 -30.82 11.47 -5.33
N ILE A 48 -29.60 12.01 -5.11
CA ILE A 48 -29.37 13.44 -4.89
C ILE A 48 -29.85 14.27 -6.09
N LEU A 49 -29.57 13.79 -7.30
CA LEU A 49 -29.95 14.44 -8.57
C LEU A 49 -31.43 14.26 -8.95
N GLY A 50 -32.23 13.54 -8.13
CA GLY A 50 -33.62 13.24 -8.46
C GLY A 50 -33.81 12.36 -9.72
N ALA A 51 -32.74 11.80 -10.26
CA ALA A 51 -32.75 10.86 -11.40
C ALA A 51 -33.27 9.46 -10.98
N LEU A 52 -33.24 9.18 -9.68
CA LEU A 52 -33.79 7.99 -9.06
C LEU A 52 -34.67 8.44 -7.88
N LYS A 53 -35.85 7.83 -7.73
CA LYS A 53 -36.74 8.13 -6.59
C LYS A 53 -36.30 7.38 -5.35
N ALA A 54 -36.26 8.06 -4.20
CA ALA A 54 -36.08 7.43 -2.93
C ALA A 54 -37.26 6.52 -2.57
N THR A 55 -36.98 5.37 -1.98
CA THR A 55 -37.98 4.45 -1.42
C THR A 55 -38.38 4.91 -0.03
N SER A 56 -37.46 5.52 0.72
CA SER A 56 -37.70 6.11 2.04
C SER A 56 -36.60 7.14 2.35
N GLY A 57 -36.85 8.01 3.33
CA GLY A 57 -35.96 9.11 3.66
C GLY A 57 -36.13 10.27 2.68
N LYS A 58 -35.25 11.26 2.75
CA LYS A 58 -35.30 12.45 1.89
C LYS A 58 -33.91 13.07 1.69
N VAL A 59 -33.81 13.85 0.62
CA VAL A 59 -32.66 14.73 0.34
C VAL A 59 -33.17 16.15 0.36
N LEU A 60 -32.57 17.00 1.19
CA LEU A 60 -32.87 18.42 1.27
C LEU A 60 -31.71 19.22 0.68
N ILE A 61 -32.02 20.20 -0.16
CA ILE A 61 -31.07 21.18 -0.69
C ILE A 61 -31.59 22.57 -0.35
N ASP A 62 -30.79 23.31 0.42
CA ASP A 62 -31.15 24.63 0.94
C ASP A 62 -32.50 24.58 1.68
N GLY A 63 -32.71 23.51 2.46
CA GLY A 63 -33.94 23.22 3.22
C GLY A 63 -35.15 22.74 2.39
N LYS A 64 -35.01 22.59 1.06
CA LYS A 64 -36.10 22.14 0.17
C LYS A 64 -35.93 20.65 -0.16
N ASP A 65 -37.03 19.89 -0.03
CA ASP A 65 -37.04 18.48 -0.41
C ASP A 65 -36.94 18.35 -1.93
N THR A 66 -35.92 17.62 -2.40
CA THR A 66 -35.64 17.42 -3.85
C THR A 66 -36.80 16.68 -4.56
N SER A 67 -37.58 15.88 -3.84
CA SER A 67 -38.75 15.17 -4.40
C SER A 67 -39.89 16.09 -4.82
N GLN A 68 -39.92 17.33 -4.29
CA GLN A 68 -40.91 18.35 -4.58
C GLN A 68 -40.47 19.32 -5.68
N LEU A 69 -39.19 19.24 -6.13
CA LEU A 69 -38.64 20.11 -7.14
C LEU A 69 -38.80 19.48 -8.54
N SER A 70 -39.14 20.32 -9.53
CA SER A 70 -39.01 19.92 -10.92
C SER A 70 -37.54 19.71 -11.31
N GLN A 71 -37.27 18.90 -12.34
CA GLN A 71 -35.91 18.69 -12.84
C GLN A 71 -35.21 20.01 -13.21
N LYS A 72 -35.94 20.98 -13.72
CA LYS A 72 -35.43 22.32 -14.05
C LYS A 72 -35.02 23.12 -12.82
N GLU A 73 -35.83 23.06 -11.74
CA GLU A 73 -35.51 23.72 -10.47
C GLU A 73 -34.30 23.04 -9.81
N LEU A 74 -34.26 21.72 -9.80
CA LEU A 74 -33.12 20.97 -9.24
C LEU A 74 -31.84 21.24 -10.02
N ALA A 75 -31.90 21.32 -11.36
CA ALA A 75 -30.76 21.67 -12.20
C ALA A 75 -30.20 23.07 -11.94
N LYS A 76 -30.96 24.01 -11.39
CA LYS A 76 -30.45 25.31 -10.93
C LYS A 76 -29.70 25.24 -9.60
N LEU A 77 -29.86 24.15 -8.86
CA LEU A 77 -29.25 23.96 -7.54
C LEU A 77 -28.02 23.03 -7.61
N VAL A 78 -28.07 21.99 -8.47
CA VAL A 78 -27.07 20.94 -8.54
C VAL A 78 -26.62 20.75 -9.98
N ALA A 79 -25.30 20.82 -10.19
CA ALA A 79 -24.65 20.44 -11.45
C ALA A 79 -23.99 19.06 -11.31
N TYR A 80 -24.11 18.25 -12.36
CA TYR A 80 -23.51 16.91 -12.40
C TYR A 80 -22.37 16.81 -13.40
N ILE A 81 -21.25 16.31 -12.93
CA ILE A 81 -20.06 16.01 -13.73
C ILE A 81 -19.88 14.49 -13.73
N PRO A 82 -20.19 13.82 -14.84
CA PRO A 82 -20.04 12.37 -14.96
C PRO A 82 -18.58 11.95 -15.11
N GLN A 83 -18.27 10.70 -14.79
CA GLN A 83 -16.96 10.09 -14.99
C GLN A 83 -16.53 10.09 -16.46
N TYR A 84 -17.47 9.82 -17.36
CA TYR A 84 -17.25 9.80 -18.81
C TYR A 84 -18.31 10.63 -19.52
N HIS A 85 -17.89 11.39 -20.52
CA HIS A 85 -18.75 12.11 -21.42
C HIS A 85 -18.19 12.02 -22.83
N THR A 86 -18.92 11.34 -23.71
CA THR A 86 -18.59 11.26 -25.13
C THR A 86 -19.77 11.79 -25.92
N PRO A 87 -19.70 12.99 -26.50
CA PRO A 87 -20.76 13.51 -27.33
C PRO A 87 -20.86 12.73 -28.65
N ILE A 88 -22.07 12.60 -29.15
CA ILE A 88 -22.35 11.92 -30.42
C ILE A 88 -21.98 12.83 -31.62
N TYR A 89 -22.02 14.16 -31.43
CA TYR A 89 -21.76 15.17 -32.43
C TYR A 89 -20.47 15.94 -32.13
N GLU A 90 -19.87 16.50 -33.19
CA GLU A 90 -18.68 17.34 -33.10
C GLU A 90 -19.03 18.76 -32.63
N TYR A 91 -19.14 18.94 -31.33
CA TYR A 91 -19.35 20.26 -30.71
C TYR A 91 -18.02 20.96 -30.45
N THR A 92 -18.02 22.29 -30.52
CA THR A 92 -16.95 23.11 -29.97
C THR A 92 -16.97 23.10 -28.44
N VAL A 93 -15.87 23.43 -27.82
CA VAL A 93 -15.76 23.57 -26.35
C VAL A 93 -16.79 24.57 -25.83
N LEU A 94 -16.92 25.72 -26.50
CA LEU A 94 -17.88 26.75 -26.10
C LEU A 94 -19.33 26.23 -26.14
N GLU A 95 -19.70 25.44 -27.16
CA GLU A 95 -21.02 24.83 -27.26
C GLU A 95 -21.29 23.83 -26.13
N ILE A 96 -20.30 23.00 -25.76
CA ILE A 96 -20.40 22.07 -24.62
C ILE A 96 -20.64 22.86 -23.32
N VAL A 97 -19.90 23.95 -23.08
CA VAL A 97 -20.06 24.77 -21.89
C VAL A 97 -21.42 25.48 -21.88
N LEU A 98 -21.86 25.98 -23.04
CA LEU A 98 -23.15 26.64 -23.20
C LEU A 98 -24.35 25.72 -22.88
N MET A 99 -24.21 24.39 -23.07
CA MET A 99 -25.23 23.43 -22.65
C MET A 99 -25.54 23.51 -21.13
N GLY A 100 -24.60 24.04 -20.32
CA GLY A 100 -24.83 24.33 -18.90
C GLY A 100 -25.98 25.30 -18.67
N ARG A 101 -26.30 26.20 -19.62
CA ARG A 101 -27.38 27.17 -19.54
C ARG A 101 -28.78 26.60 -19.82
N ALA A 102 -28.89 25.33 -20.21
CA ALA A 102 -30.17 24.70 -20.60
C ALA A 102 -31.26 24.81 -19.54
N SER A 103 -30.92 24.92 -18.25
CA SER A 103 -31.87 25.15 -17.17
C SER A 103 -32.44 26.58 -17.09
N HIS A 104 -31.82 27.55 -17.80
CA HIS A 104 -32.16 28.98 -17.72
C HIS A 104 -33.16 29.44 -18.79
N PHE A 105 -33.31 28.69 -19.88
CA PHE A 105 -34.21 29.03 -20.99
C PHE A 105 -35.19 27.88 -21.29
N SER A 106 -36.25 28.18 -22.09
CA SER A 106 -37.25 27.19 -22.49
C SER A 106 -36.75 26.32 -23.63
N ALA A 107 -37.36 25.16 -23.87
CA ALA A 107 -36.91 24.18 -24.87
C ALA A 107 -36.88 24.73 -26.32
N PHE A 108 -37.57 25.82 -26.60
CA PHE A 108 -37.62 26.46 -27.91
C PHE A 108 -36.80 27.75 -28.01
N ASP A 109 -36.22 28.20 -26.90
CA ASP A 109 -35.41 29.42 -26.89
C ASP A 109 -33.98 29.09 -27.37
N GLN A 110 -33.39 30.02 -28.09
CA GLN A 110 -31.97 29.94 -28.41
C GLN A 110 -31.15 30.66 -27.35
N PRO A 111 -29.90 30.16 -27.07
CA PRO A 111 -29.01 30.86 -26.16
C PRO A 111 -28.76 32.28 -26.57
N SER A 112 -28.94 33.19 -25.62
CA SER A 112 -28.71 34.63 -25.80
C SER A 112 -27.21 34.99 -25.87
N ALA A 113 -26.91 36.24 -26.21
CA ALA A 113 -25.55 36.77 -26.12
C ALA A 113 -25.02 36.69 -24.67
N ALA A 114 -25.87 36.98 -23.66
CA ALA A 114 -25.52 36.88 -22.26
C ALA A 114 -25.14 35.43 -21.84
N ASP A 115 -25.88 34.41 -22.37
CA ASP A 115 -25.54 33.01 -22.10
C ASP A 115 -24.20 32.61 -22.71
N ARG A 116 -23.84 33.12 -23.90
CA ARG A 116 -22.54 32.92 -24.53
C ARG A 116 -21.42 33.57 -23.73
N GLU A 117 -21.65 34.78 -23.23
CA GLU A 117 -20.70 35.49 -22.35
C GLU A 117 -20.50 34.72 -21.04
N ALA A 118 -21.55 34.22 -20.41
CA ALA A 118 -21.48 33.38 -19.24
C ALA A 118 -20.69 32.08 -19.48
N ALA A 119 -20.87 31.46 -20.64
CA ALA A 119 -20.10 30.27 -21.05
C ALA A 119 -18.60 30.59 -21.22
N PHE A 120 -18.29 31.72 -21.88
CA PHE A 120 -16.91 32.15 -22.05
C PHE A 120 -16.25 32.51 -20.71
N SER A 121 -16.96 33.25 -19.82
CA SER A 121 -16.50 33.54 -18.47
C SER A 121 -16.27 32.27 -17.62
N ALA A 122 -17.07 31.23 -17.82
CA ALA A 122 -16.85 29.94 -17.14
C ALA A 122 -15.54 29.27 -17.61
N LEU A 123 -15.20 29.39 -18.90
CA LEU A 123 -13.93 28.92 -19.44
C LEU A 123 -12.73 29.71 -18.89
N GLU A 124 -12.87 31.03 -18.76
CA GLU A 124 -11.82 31.89 -18.17
C GLU A 124 -11.52 31.50 -16.71
N LYS A 125 -12.56 31.18 -15.91
CA LYS A 125 -12.42 30.79 -14.49
C LYS A 125 -11.58 29.53 -14.29
N ILE A 126 -11.42 28.71 -15.33
CA ILE A 126 -10.61 27.47 -15.31
C ILE A 126 -9.39 27.55 -16.25
N ASN A 127 -9.05 28.76 -16.72
CA ASN A 127 -7.95 29.02 -17.67
C ASN A 127 -8.03 28.25 -19.01
N ALA A 128 -9.23 27.95 -19.48
CA ALA A 128 -9.47 27.18 -20.70
C ALA A 128 -10.10 28.01 -21.86
N ALA A 129 -10.17 29.35 -21.75
CA ALA A 129 -10.75 30.22 -22.77
C ALA A 129 -10.11 30.07 -24.15
N HIS A 130 -8.82 29.76 -24.19
CA HIS A 130 -8.07 29.52 -25.45
C HIS A 130 -8.57 28.31 -26.23
N LEU A 131 -9.28 27.37 -25.60
CA LEU A 131 -9.85 26.18 -26.21
C LEU A 131 -11.27 26.39 -26.75
N ALA A 132 -11.88 27.57 -26.56
CA ALA A 132 -13.31 27.81 -26.83
C ALA A 132 -13.79 27.34 -28.23
N ASN A 133 -12.97 27.50 -29.25
CA ASN A 133 -13.29 27.17 -30.63
C ASN A 133 -12.78 25.77 -31.08
N GLU A 134 -12.04 25.07 -30.21
CA GLU A 134 -11.55 23.73 -30.48
C GLU A 134 -12.70 22.72 -30.45
N LYS A 135 -12.56 21.62 -31.21
CA LYS A 135 -13.51 20.51 -31.10
C LYS A 135 -13.31 19.79 -29.76
N TYR A 136 -14.37 19.57 -29.02
CA TYR A 136 -14.32 18.85 -27.75
C TYR A 136 -13.73 17.43 -27.89
N THR A 137 -13.94 16.77 -29.03
CA THR A 137 -13.41 15.43 -29.33
C THR A 137 -11.89 15.40 -29.46
N ASP A 138 -11.26 16.51 -29.81
CA ASP A 138 -9.82 16.59 -30.04
C ASP A 138 -9.03 16.86 -28.75
N LEU A 139 -9.72 17.17 -27.65
CA LEU A 139 -9.13 17.44 -26.36
C LEU A 139 -8.59 16.16 -25.69
N SER A 140 -7.54 16.33 -24.89
CA SER A 140 -7.08 15.29 -23.97
C SER A 140 -8.14 14.95 -22.91
N GLY A 141 -8.02 13.79 -22.25
CA GLY A 141 -8.94 13.39 -21.17
C GLY A 141 -9.03 14.42 -20.04
N GLY A 142 -7.88 14.97 -19.62
CA GLY A 142 -7.83 16.01 -18.61
C GLY A 142 -8.50 17.31 -19.03
N GLN A 143 -8.24 17.76 -20.26
CA GLN A 143 -8.90 18.94 -20.79
C GLN A 143 -10.42 18.74 -20.87
N ARG A 144 -10.90 17.58 -21.36
CA ARG A 144 -12.34 17.27 -21.38
C ARG A 144 -12.97 17.38 -20.00
N GLN A 145 -12.30 16.88 -18.96
CA GLN A 145 -12.81 16.94 -17.60
C GLN A 145 -12.91 18.37 -17.09
N LEU A 146 -11.92 19.22 -17.37
CA LEU A 146 -11.97 20.64 -17.04
C LEU A 146 -13.13 21.34 -17.78
N ILE A 147 -13.38 21.02 -19.04
CA ILE A 147 -14.50 21.60 -19.80
C ILE A 147 -15.87 21.18 -19.19
N LEU A 148 -16.00 19.97 -18.68
CA LEU A 148 -17.22 19.57 -17.95
C LEU A 148 -17.40 20.35 -16.65
N ILE A 149 -16.33 20.74 -15.98
CA ILE A 149 -16.39 21.65 -14.83
C ILE A 149 -16.80 23.06 -15.27
N ALA A 150 -16.24 23.59 -16.38
CA ALA A 150 -16.68 24.89 -16.93
C ALA A 150 -18.19 24.86 -17.26
N ARG A 151 -18.69 23.78 -17.86
CA ARG A 151 -20.13 23.58 -18.10
C ARG A 151 -20.94 23.65 -16.81
N ALA A 152 -20.47 23.01 -15.74
CA ALA A 152 -21.12 23.04 -14.45
C ALA A 152 -21.06 24.44 -13.80
N ILE A 153 -19.97 25.17 -13.95
CA ILE A 153 -19.84 26.58 -13.51
C ILE A 153 -20.84 27.47 -14.29
N CYS A 154 -20.94 27.28 -15.62
CA CYS A 154 -21.85 28.01 -16.48
C CYS A 154 -23.34 27.76 -16.13
N GLN A 155 -23.65 26.64 -15.50
CA GLN A 155 -24.98 26.31 -14.99
C GLN A 155 -25.37 27.18 -13.79
N GLU A 156 -24.41 27.80 -13.09
CA GLU A 156 -24.62 28.64 -11.89
C GLU A 156 -25.23 27.88 -10.72
N ALA A 157 -24.98 26.55 -10.64
CA ALA A 157 -25.46 25.73 -9.54
C ALA A 157 -24.65 25.99 -8.25
N LYS A 158 -25.28 25.74 -7.09
CA LYS A 158 -24.64 25.88 -5.77
C LYS A 158 -23.83 24.63 -5.37
N ILE A 159 -24.18 23.47 -5.91
CA ILE A 159 -23.61 22.15 -5.58
C ILE A 159 -23.08 21.50 -6.86
N PHE A 160 -21.86 21.03 -6.79
CA PHE A 160 -21.22 20.24 -7.85
C PHE A 160 -21.16 18.78 -7.40
N VAL A 161 -21.85 17.88 -8.09
CA VAL A 161 -21.75 16.43 -7.89
C VAL A 161 -20.83 15.84 -8.96
N MET A 162 -19.72 15.24 -8.55
CA MET A 162 -18.66 14.74 -9.44
C MET A 162 -18.46 13.23 -9.23
N ASP A 163 -18.75 12.44 -10.26
CA ASP A 163 -18.55 10.98 -10.17
C ASP A 163 -17.15 10.59 -10.68
N GLU A 164 -16.27 10.25 -9.76
CA GLU A 164 -14.88 9.87 -10.00
C GLU A 164 -14.12 10.83 -10.97
N PRO A 165 -14.10 12.15 -10.69
CA PRO A 165 -13.66 13.15 -11.66
C PRO A 165 -12.19 13.03 -12.06
N ALA A 166 -11.36 12.36 -11.26
CA ALA A 166 -9.94 12.18 -11.49
C ALA A 166 -9.58 10.82 -12.11
N ALA A 167 -10.58 9.98 -12.45
CA ALA A 167 -10.31 8.68 -13.03
C ALA A 167 -9.62 8.83 -14.41
N ASN A 168 -8.58 8.02 -14.64
CA ASN A 168 -7.82 7.98 -15.90
C ASN A 168 -7.09 9.28 -16.30
N LEU A 169 -6.84 10.19 -15.37
CA LEU A 169 -5.98 11.34 -15.58
C LEU A 169 -4.53 10.98 -15.27
N ASP A 170 -3.59 11.56 -16.04
CA ASP A 170 -2.19 11.58 -15.64
C ASP A 170 -1.98 12.45 -14.39
N TYR A 171 -0.80 12.35 -13.79
CA TYR A 171 -0.51 13.01 -12.53
C TYR A 171 -0.65 14.54 -12.59
N ALA A 172 -0.25 15.18 -13.69
CA ALA A 172 -0.31 16.64 -13.83
C ALA A 172 -1.76 17.11 -13.97
N ASN A 173 -2.56 16.46 -14.83
CA ASN A 173 -3.97 16.76 -15.01
C ASN A 173 -4.79 16.44 -13.74
N HIS A 174 -4.42 15.36 -13.03
CA HIS A 174 -5.01 15.04 -11.74
C HIS A 174 -4.80 16.16 -10.71
N GLN A 175 -3.55 16.66 -10.55
CA GLN A 175 -3.26 17.74 -9.62
C GLN A 175 -4.00 19.02 -9.98
N LEU A 176 -3.98 19.40 -11.27
CA LEU A 176 -4.71 20.56 -11.75
C LEU A 176 -6.21 20.48 -11.44
N LEU A 177 -6.82 19.31 -11.62
CA LEU A 177 -8.21 19.07 -11.27
C LEU A 177 -8.47 19.23 -9.77
N MET A 178 -7.60 18.68 -8.91
CA MET A 178 -7.73 18.83 -7.46
C MET A 178 -7.63 20.30 -7.03
N ASP A 179 -6.73 21.07 -7.63
CA ASP A 179 -6.59 22.50 -7.36
C ASP A 179 -7.86 23.28 -7.77
N VAL A 180 -8.47 22.95 -8.91
CA VAL A 180 -9.76 23.53 -9.34
C VAL A 180 -10.89 23.18 -8.38
N ILE A 181 -10.95 21.95 -7.87
CA ILE A 181 -11.97 21.53 -6.89
C ILE A 181 -11.83 22.31 -5.58
N VAL A 182 -10.60 22.49 -5.10
CA VAL A 182 -10.32 23.28 -3.89
C VAL A 182 -10.73 24.76 -4.11
N ASP A 183 -10.38 25.33 -5.27
CA ASP A 183 -10.75 26.72 -5.62
C ASP A 183 -12.27 26.93 -5.68
N LEU A 184 -13.00 25.96 -6.22
CA LEU A 184 -14.47 26.01 -6.22
C LEU A 184 -15.04 26.03 -4.79
N ALA A 185 -14.53 25.19 -3.90
CA ALA A 185 -14.97 25.18 -2.50
C ALA A 185 -14.63 26.52 -1.81
N GLN A 186 -13.43 27.06 -2.02
CA GLN A 186 -13.04 28.38 -1.49
C GLN A 186 -13.93 29.52 -2.00
N LYS A 187 -14.48 29.40 -3.20
CA LYS A 187 -15.46 30.34 -3.77
C LYS A 187 -16.88 30.15 -3.23
N GLY A 188 -17.08 29.25 -2.28
CA GLY A 188 -18.34 29.02 -1.59
C GLY A 188 -19.27 27.98 -2.23
N TYR A 189 -18.81 27.24 -3.24
CA TYR A 189 -19.57 26.11 -3.78
C TYR A 189 -19.44 24.89 -2.85
N LEU A 190 -20.47 24.06 -2.77
CA LEU A 190 -20.37 22.72 -2.21
C LEU A 190 -19.94 21.75 -3.30
N VAL A 191 -18.84 21.03 -3.07
CA VAL A 191 -18.41 19.94 -3.96
C VAL A 191 -18.70 18.60 -3.28
N VAL A 192 -19.43 17.73 -3.97
CA VAL A 192 -19.70 16.34 -3.55
C VAL A 192 -19.05 15.43 -4.58
N MET A 193 -17.96 14.76 -4.24
CA MET A 193 -17.23 13.94 -5.20
C MET A 193 -17.09 12.49 -4.75
N SER A 194 -17.23 11.55 -5.66
CA SER A 194 -16.85 10.16 -5.42
C SER A 194 -15.38 9.92 -5.77
N THR A 195 -14.74 9.03 -5.04
CA THR A 195 -13.39 8.57 -5.34
C THR A 195 -13.18 7.15 -4.82
N HIS A 196 -12.30 6.41 -5.47
CA HIS A 196 -11.81 5.12 -4.97
C HIS A 196 -10.47 5.27 -4.21
N SER A 197 -9.80 6.42 -4.31
CA SER A 197 -8.56 6.70 -3.58
C SER A 197 -8.86 7.35 -2.23
N PRO A 198 -8.50 6.72 -1.11
CA PRO A 198 -8.67 7.30 0.23
C PRO A 198 -7.74 8.50 0.50
N GLU A 199 -6.74 8.73 -0.35
CA GLU A 199 -5.81 9.85 -0.24
C GLU A 199 -6.44 11.18 -0.67
N HIS A 200 -7.38 11.17 -1.61
CA HIS A 200 -8.08 12.38 -2.04
C HIS A 200 -8.78 13.08 -0.88
N PRO A 201 -9.70 12.41 -0.13
CA PRO A 201 -10.34 13.06 1.00
C PRO A 201 -9.36 13.47 2.11
N ALA A 202 -8.28 12.73 2.31
CA ALA A 202 -7.26 13.10 3.28
C ALA A 202 -6.47 14.35 2.86
N SER A 203 -6.42 14.67 1.56
CA SER A 203 -5.69 15.82 1.01
C SER A 203 -6.55 17.07 0.87
N ILE A 204 -7.78 16.95 0.37
CA ILE A 204 -8.64 18.08 0.02
C ILE A 204 -10.03 18.05 0.66
N GLY A 205 -10.44 16.92 1.24
CA GLY A 205 -11.79 16.77 1.79
C GLY A 205 -12.02 17.57 3.06
N SER A 206 -13.21 18.14 3.19
CA SER A 206 -13.71 18.73 4.45
C SER A 206 -14.44 17.67 5.27
N LYS A 207 -15.21 16.81 4.59
CA LYS A 207 -15.95 15.69 5.15
C LYS A 207 -15.82 14.45 4.27
N VAL A 208 -15.92 13.29 4.91
CA VAL A 208 -15.84 11.99 4.23
C VAL A 208 -17.07 11.18 4.59
N LEU A 209 -17.75 10.67 3.58
CA LEU A 209 -18.79 9.65 3.71
C LEU A 209 -18.22 8.32 3.20
N MET A 210 -17.84 7.46 4.10
CA MET A 210 -17.33 6.12 3.78
C MET A 210 -18.47 5.12 3.70
N MET A 211 -18.61 4.46 2.55
CA MET A 211 -19.72 3.56 2.25
C MET A 211 -19.28 2.11 2.09
N LYS A 212 -20.06 1.18 2.62
CA LYS A 212 -19.93 -0.27 2.41
C LYS A 212 -21.30 -0.91 2.23
N SER A 213 -21.51 -1.64 1.13
CA SER A 213 -22.74 -2.39 0.85
C SER A 213 -24.04 -1.56 1.03
N GLY A 214 -24.02 -0.31 0.55
CA GLY A 214 -25.15 0.61 0.60
C GLY A 214 -25.34 1.35 1.92
N LYS A 215 -24.51 1.12 2.92
CA LYS A 215 -24.61 1.73 4.26
C LYS A 215 -23.44 2.66 4.54
N VAL A 216 -23.66 3.57 5.51
CA VAL A 216 -22.56 4.38 6.07
C VAL A 216 -21.69 3.49 6.95
N ALA A 217 -20.41 3.35 6.58
CA ALA A 217 -19.42 2.71 7.42
C ALA A 217 -18.79 3.71 8.41
N SER A 218 -18.55 4.94 7.96
CA SER A 218 -18.07 6.05 8.78
C SER A 218 -18.40 7.38 8.11
N PHE A 219 -18.64 8.44 8.91
CA PHE A 219 -18.92 9.80 8.42
C PHE A 219 -18.29 10.85 9.34
N GLY A 220 -17.64 11.85 8.78
CA GLY A 220 -17.05 12.95 9.53
C GLY A 220 -15.81 13.55 8.85
N PRO A 221 -14.96 14.27 9.59
CA PRO A 221 -13.76 14.86 9.05
C PRO A 221 -12.72 13.76 8.65
N PRO A 222 -11.86 14.03 7.65
CA PRO A 222 -10.97 13.03 7.08
C PRO A 222 -10.11 12.29 8.11
N GLU A 223 -9.55 12.98 9.08
CA GLU A 223 -8.68 12.42 10.12
C GLU A 223 -9.38 11.40 11.05
N LYS A 224 -10.71 11.46 11.15
CA LYS A 224 -11.52 10.51 11.92
C LYS A 224 -12.02 9.34 11.09
N VAL A 225 -12.18 9.54 9.78
CA VAL A 225 -12.75 8.54 8.88
C VAL A 225 -11.68 7.74 8.16
N ILE A 226 -10.60 8.38 7.71
CA ILE A 226 -9.48 7.71 7.00
C ILE A 226 -8.50 7.14 8.04
N THR A 227 -8.84 5.98 8.56
CA THR A 227 -8.04 5.22 9.53
C THR A 227 -7.78 3.82 9.01
N SER A 228 -6.67 3.18 9.42
CA SER A 228 -6.34 1.80 9.05
C SER A 228 -7.52 0.86 9.28
N GLN A 229 -8.17 0.95 10.44
CA GLN A 229 -9.29 0.09 10.81
C GLN A 229 -10.52 0.29 9.90
N ASN A 230 -10.88 1.53 9.58
CA ASN A 230 -12.02 1.81 8.70
C ASN A 230 -11.72 1.35 7.26
N LEU A 231 -10.50 1.60 6.78
CA LEU A 231 -10.07 1.16 5.44
C LEU A 231 -10.07 -0.36 5.33
N GLU A 232 -9.51 -1.06 6.31
CA GLU A 232 -9.53 -2.52 6.36
C GLU A 232 -10.97 -3.07 6.38
N ASN A 233 -11.84 -2.50 7.22
CA ASN A 233 -13.24 -2.88 7.27
C ASN A 233 -13.93 -2.71 5.91
N VAL A 234 -13.69 -1.61 5.21
CA VAL A 234 -14.42 -1.27 3.97
C VAL A 234 -13.84 -1.98 2.76
N TYR A 235 -12.53 -2.03 2.62
CA TYR A 235 -11.86 -2.62 1.45
C TYR A 235 -11.49 -4.09 1.62
N GLY A 236 -11.48 -4.63 2.86
CA GLY A 236 -11.12 -6.03 3.13
C GLY A 236 -9.63 -6.33 2.95
N VAL A 237 -8.80 -5.30 2.95
CA VAL A 237 -7.34 -5.38 2.81
C VAL A 237 -6.72 -4.63 3.99
N GLU A 238 -5.75 -5.26 4.67
CA GLU A 238 -4.99 -4.60 5.73
C GLU A 238 -4.23 -3.41 5.15
N MET A 239 -4.48 -2.23 5.70
CA MET A 239 -3.93 -0.96 5.21
C MET A 239 -3.37 -0.14 6.36
N ASP A 240 -2.24 0.51 6.13
CA ASP A 240 -1.71 1.51 7.03
C ASP A 240 -1.96 2.93 6.50
N VAL A 241 -2.18 3.83 7.44
CA VAL A 241 -2.33 5.27 7.19
C VAL A 241 -1.18 5.99 7.88
N ALA A 242 -0.33 6.63 7.08
CA ALA A 242 0.80 7.41 7.58
C ALA A 242 0.63 8.88 7.25
N THR A 243 0.94 9.74 8.21
CA THR A 243 0.95 11.19 8.02
C THR A 243 2.39 11.71 8.17
N PHE A 244 2.83 12.51 7.22
CA PHE A 244 4.15 13.14 7.23
C PHE A 244 4.03 14.61 6.81
N SER A 245 5.06 15.41 7.10
CA SER A 245 5.16 16.78 6.57
C SER A 245 6.00 16.77 5.31
N ASP A 246 5.48 17.38 4.23
CA ASP A 246 6.24 17.57 3.00
C ASP A 246 7.35 18.63 3.18
N ARG A 247 8.14 18.88 2.11
CA ARG A 247 9.24 19.87 2.13
C ARG A 247 8.81 21.30 2.47
N TYR A 248 7.52 21.59 2.42
CA TYR A 248 6.95 22.91 2.75
C TYR A 248 6.25 22.90 4.11
N GLY A 249 6.35 21.83 4.89
CA GLY A 249 5.72 21.68 6.21
C GLY A 249 4.22 21.34 6.15
N VAL A 250 3.66 21.09 4.97
CA VAL A 250 2.25 20.73 4.80
C VAL A 250 2.05 19.25 5.17
N LYS A 251 1.09 18.98 6.05
CA LYS A 251 0.74 17.60 6.42
C LYS A 251 0.13 16.87 5.22
N ARG A 252 0.69 15.70 4.91
CA ARG A 252 0.23 14.80 3.86
C ARG A 252 -0.11 13.45 4.48
N THR A 253 -1.18 12.85 4.02
CA THR A 253 -1.60 11.51 4.45
C THR A 253 -1.52 10.57 3.24
N ILE A 254 -0.89 9.43 3.44
CA ILE A 254 -0.82 8.34 2.47
C ILE A 254 -1.46 7.08 3.05
N CYS A 255 -2.11 6.31 2.19
CA CYS A 255 -2.73 5.04 2.53
C CYS A 255 -2.10 3.95 1.67
N PHE A 256 -1.57 2.91 2.28
CA PHE A 256 -0.92 1.84 1.53
C PHE A 256 -1.28 0.47 2.10
N PRO A 257 -1.43 -0.56 1.24
CA PRO A 257 -1.71 -1.92 1.69
C PRO A 257 -0.51 -2.48 2.43
N VAL A 258 -0.74 -3.04 3.61
CA VAL A 258 0.26 -3.77 4.37
C VAL A 258 0.33 -5.18 3.79
N LYS A 259 1.47 -5.54 3.22
CA LYS A 259 1.75 -6.95 2.95
C LYS A 259 2.35 -7.53 4.21
N LYS A 260 1.58 -8.37 4.93
CA LYS A 260 2.22 -9.28 5.90
C LYS A 260 3.35 -9.96 5.15
N PRO A 261 4.60 -9.88 5.65
CA PRO A 261 5.66 -10.68 5.08
C PRO A 261 5.12 -12.11 5.03
N LYS A 262 5.11 -12.72 3.87
CA LYS A 262 4.80 -14.14 3.78
C LYS A 262 5.88 -14.80 4.60
N ASN A 263 5.58 -15.16 5.85
CA ASN A 263 6.47 -15.87 6.76
C ASN A 263 6.63 -17.32 6.26
N LYS A 264 7.07 -17.46 5.01
CA LYS A 264 7.52 -18.73 4.50
C LYS A 264 8.84 -18.99 5.19
N LYS A 265 8.83 -19.92 6.12
CA LYS A 265 10.07 -20.38 6.73
C LYS A 265 10.85 -21.10 5.64
N ILE A 266 12.02 -20.54 5.32
CA ILE A 266 12.90 -21.06 4.25
C ILE A 266 14.26 -21.45 4.77
N HIS A 267 14.61 -21.07 6.02
CA HIS A 267 15.86 -21.39 6.67
C HIS A 267 15.66 -22.45 7.74
N ALA A 268 16.53 -23.42 7.79
CA ALA A 268 16.55 -24.50 8.79
C ALA A 268 17.67 -24.25 9.80
N LEU A 269 17.30 -24.14 11.08
CA LEU A 269 18.25 -24.02 12.17
C LEU A 269 18.29 -25.33 12.96
N ILE A 270 19.44 -26.01 12.95
CA ILE A 270 19.63 -27.27 13.64
C ILE A 270 20.23 -26.99 15.03
N VAL A 271 19.45 -27.26 16.07
CA VAL A 271 19.85 -27.08 17.47
C VAL A 271 19.94 -28.43 18.18
N GLY A 272 20.85 -28.54 19.14
CA GLY A 272 21.05 -29.77 19.93
C GLY A 272 22.36 -29.72 20.68
N SER A 273 22.62 -30.76 21.52
CA SER A 273 23.82 -30.86 22.34
C SER A 273 25.10 -30.92 21.49
N ILE A 274 26.24 -30.67 22.12
CA ILE A 274 27.56 -30.78 21.46
C ILE A 274 27.82 -32.27 21.14
N GLY A 275 28.26 -32.55 19.91
CA GLY A 275 28.58 -33.93 19.48
C GLY A 275 27.38 -34.79 19.04
N VAL A 276 26.12 -34.31 19.12
CA VAL A 276 24.90 -35.04 18.75
C VAL A 276 24.79 -35.38 17.24
N GLY A 277 25.62 -34.78 16.38
CA GLY A 277 25.66 -35.04 14.96
C GLY A 277 25.10 -33.95 14.06
N LYS A 278 25.03 -32.67 14.52
CA LYS A 278 24.50 -31.54 13.73
C LYS A 278 25.18 -31.38 12.37
N SER A 279 26.52 -31.34 12.34
CA SER A 279 27.28 -31.20 11.09
C SER A 279 27.08 -32.41 10.17
N THR A 280 26.95 -33.61 10.73
CA THR A 280 26.66 -34.83 9.96
C THR A 280 25.29 -34.74 9.30
N LEU A 281 24.24 -34.30 10.05
CA LEU A 281 22.92 -34.06 9.52
C LEU A 281 22.93 -33.01 8.40
N ILE A 282 23.60 -31.87 8.60
CA ILE A 282 23.70 -30.81 7.58
C ILE A 282 24.34 -31.35 6.30
N ASN A 283 25.44 -32.09 6.40
CA ASN A 283 26.12 -32.68 5.23
C ASN A 283 25.20 -33.66 4.48
N GLU A 284 24.42 -34.47 5.20
CA GLU A 284 23.51 -35.44 4.60
C GLU A 284 22.31 -34.77 3.93
N VAL A 285 21.75 -33.71 4.53
CA VAL A 285 20.68 -32.89 3.94
C VAL A 285 21.18 -32.24 2.65
N VAL A 286 22.35 -31.60 2.67
CA VAL A 286 22.95 -30.99 1.50
C VAL A 286 23.14 -32.02 0.39
N ARG A 287 23.70 -33.19 0.70
CA ARG A 287 23.90 -34.29 -0.26
C ARG A 287 22.60 -34.74 -0.90
N LYS A 288 21.54 -34.93 -0.09
CA LYS A 288 20.22 -35.39 -0.57
C LYS A 288 19.49 -34.33 -1.39
N THR A 289 19.67 -33.04 -1.12
CA THR A 289 19.05 -31.96 -1.90
C THR A 289 19.68 -31.74 -3.26
N GLY A 290 20.93 -32.15 -3.47
CA GLY A 290 21.68 -32.00 -4.72
C GLY A 290 21.98 -30.54 -5.13
N LYS A 291 21.69 -29.57 -4.26
CA LYS A 291 21.92 -28.15 -4.53
C LYS A 291 23.38 -27.75 -4.35
N LYS A 292 23.79 -26.68 -5.03
CA LYS A 292 25.09 -26.05 -4.78
C LYS A 292 25.16 -25.49 -3.37
N ILE A 293 26.32 -25.47 -2.77
CA ILE A 293 26.53 -24.96 -1.42
C ILE A 293 27.43 -23.72 -1.44
N ALA A 294 27.11 -22.79 -0.55
CA ALA A 294 27.93 -21.63 -0.21
C ALA A 294 27.95 -21.50 1.32
N GLY A 295 28.75 -20.61 1.86
CA GLY A 295 28.84 -20.39 3.29
C GLY A 295 30.12 -20.87 3.89
N TYR A 296 30.11 -21.19 5.18
CA TYR A 296 31.32 -21.52 5.93
C TYR A 296 31.13 -22.69 6.89
N ARG A 297 32.27 -23.26 7.29
CA ARG A 297 32.39 -24.18 8.41
C ARG A 297 33.57 -23.77 9.32
N THR A 298 33.43 -24.14 10.57
CA THR A 298 34.58 -24.05 11.51
C THR A 298 35.16 -25.43 11.74
N LYS A 299 36.46 -25.55 11.77
CA LYS A 299 37.15 -26.84 11.95
C LYS A 299 38.30 -26.74 12.89
N LYS A 300 38.41 -27.67 13.84
CA LYS A 300 39.58 -27.84 14.67
C LYS A 300 40.67 -28.54 13.86
N TYR A 301 41.91 -28.17 14.11
CA TYR A 301 43.06 -28.92 13.61
C TYR A 301 43.06 -30.33 14.22
N ALA A 302 43.42 -31.36 13.42
CA ALA A 302 43.35 -32.75 13.85
C ALA A 302 44.40 -33.14 14.92
N GLY A 303 45.47 -32.32 15.12
CA GLY A 303 46.44 -32.46 16.19
C GLY A 303 46.07 -31.56 17.38
N THR A 304 46.68 -31.83 18.54
CA THR A 304 46.49 -31.03 19.76
C THR A 304 47.14 -29.65 19.66
N THR A 305 48.13 -29.48 18.83
CA THR A 305 48.86 -28.22 18.62
C THR A 305 49.10 -27.95 17.15
N TRP A 306 48.99 -26.68 16.75
CA TRP A 306 49.34 -26.17 15.41
C TRP A 306 50.16 -24.87 15.58
N GLU A 307 51.39 -24.83 15.11
CA GLU A 307 52.33 -23.69 15.27
C GLU A 307 52.38 -23.12 16.71
N GLY A 308 52.29 -23.97 17.74
CA GLY A 308 52.29 -23.57 19.14
C GLY A 308 50.92 -23.18 19.74
N PHE A 309 49.85 -23.19 18.95
CA PHE A 309 48.49 -22.96 19.44
C PHE A 309 47.85 -24.28 19.82
N LEU A 310 47.27 -24.36 21.05
CA LEU A 310 46.56 -25.52 21.54
C LEU A 310 45.11 -25.52 21.05
N ASP A 311 44.55 -26.64 20.60
CA ASP A 311 43.20 -26.81 20.12
C ASP A 311 42.72 -25.71 19.18
N PRO A 312 43.47 -25.31 18.16
CA PRO A 312 43.10 -24.17 17.31
C PRO A 312 41.90 -24.46 16.46
N LEU A 313 40.98 -23.45 16.35
CA LEU A 313 39.79 -23.46 15.54
C LEU A 313 39.96 -22.51 14.36
N PHE A 314 39.66 -23.00 13.17
CA PHE A 314 39.85 -22.28 11.92
C PHE A 314 38.55 -22.09 11.15
N PHE A 315 38.47 -20.98 10.41
CA PHE A 315 37.42 -20.69 9.43
C PHE A 315 37.76 -21.31 8.08
N HIS A 316 36.78 -21.92 7.43
CA HIS A 316 36.90 -22.46 6.08
C HIS A 316 35.63 -22.19 5.25
N PRO A 317 35.75 -21.77 3.98
CA PRO A 317 34.61 -21.84 3.04
C PRO A 317 34.10 -23.29 2.92
N VAL A 318 32.81 -23.48 2.83
CA VAL A 318 32.20 -24.82 2.86
C VAL A 318 32.47 -25.65 1.60
N ASN A 319 32.77 -24.97 0.50
CA ASN A 319 33.08 -25.55 -0.82
C ASN A 319 34.57 -25.72 -1.12
N GLU A 320 35.45 -25.46 -0.14
CA GLU A 320 36.90 -25.60 -0.26
C GLU A 320 37.43 -26.67 0.71
N GLU A 321 38.56 -27.28 0.36
CA GLU A 321 39.24 -28.14 1.30
C GLU A 321 39.80 -27.34 2.49
N PRO A 322 39.74 -27.90 3.71
CA PRO A 322 40.21 -27.20 4.89
C PRO A 322 41.66 -26.75 4.78
N ASN A 323 41.85 -25.44 4.90
CA ASN A 323 43.16 -24.82 4.83
C ASN A 323 43.56 -24.19 6.17
N PHE A 324 44.52 -24.77 6.86
CA PHE A 324 44.96 -24.33 8.18
C PHE A 324 46.06 -23.28 8.05
N LYS A 325 45.67 -22.01 7.94
CA LYS A 325 46.58 -20.87 7.88
C LYS A 325 46.30 -19.90 9.03
N LYS A 326 47.32 -19.17 9.45
CA LYS A 326 47.24 -18.19 10.55
C LYS A 326 46.16 -17.13 10.29
N GLU A 327 45.93 -16.76 9.05
CA GLU A 327 44.90 -15.81 8.65
C GLU A 327 43.46 -16.33 8.88
N ASN A 328 43.24 -17.65 8.92
CA ASN A 328 41.97 -18.31 9.14
C ASN A 328 41.74 -18.74 10.60
N LEU A 329 42.70 -18.47 11.50
CA LEU A 329 42.62 -18.83 12.90
C LEU A 329 41.57 -17.96 13.61
N LEU A 330 40.58 -18.61 14.26
CA LEU A 330 39.46 -17.95 14.98
C LEU A 330 39.73 -17.92 16.49
N SER A 331 40.22 -19.02 17.04
CA SER A 331 40.49 -19.15 18.46
C SER A 331 41.46 -20.29 18.76
N TYR A 332 42.05 -20.28 19.94
CA TYR A 332 42.86 -21.35 20.45
C TYR A 332 42.78 -21.44 21.99
N SER A 333 43.22 -22.54 22.60
CA SER A 333 43.24 -22.70 24.04
C SER A 333 44.63 -22.33 24.62
N ARG A 334 44.67 -21.77 25.83
CA ARG A 334 45.88 -21.65 26.63
C ARG A 334 46.12 -22.94 27.39
N GLU A 335 47.33 -23.10 27.93
CA GLU A 335 47.72 -24.26 28.78
C GLU A 335 46.79 -24.47 30.00
N ASN A 336 46.23 -23.39 30.50
CA ASN A 336 45.23 -23.44 31.61
C ASN A 336 43.82 -23.78 31.15
N GLY A 337 43.61 -24.14 29.90
CA GLY A 337 42.29 -24.48 29.31
C GLY A 337 41.39 -23.31 28.96
N SER A 338 41.83 -22.06 29.18
CA SER A 338 41.03 -20.88 28.80
C SER A 338 41.15 -20.61 27.31
N MET A 339 40.00 -20.31 26.67
CA MET A 339 39.94 -19.99 25.23
C MET A 339 40.37 -18.55 24.98
N VAL A 340 41.22 -18.36 23.97
CA VAL A 340 41.58 -17.05 23.41
C VAL A 340 40.89 -16.88 22.07
N ARG A 341 40.14 -15.80 21.89
CA ARG A 341 39.52 -15.43 20.62
C ARG A 341 40.43 -14.45 19.85
N ILE A 342 40.47 -14.59 18.55
CA ILE A 342 41.22 -13.66 17.69
C ILE A 342 40.24 -12.55 17.29
N ALA A 343 40.46 -11.34 17.83
CA ALA A 343 39.56 -10.18 17.56
C ALA A 343 39.57 -9.83 16.07
N GLY A 344 38.39 -9.58 15.48
CA GLY A 344 38.22 -9.27 14.07
C GLY A 344 38.32 -10.47 13.12
N ALA A 345 38.57 -11.68 13.65
CA ALA A 345 38.79 -12.87 12.81
C ALA A 345 37.57 -13.23 11.96
N PHE A 346 36.36 -13.05 12.47
CA PHE A 346 35.16 -13.26 11.71
C PHE A 346 34.80 -12.05 10.82
N ASN A 347 35.01 -10.82 11.30
CA ASN A 347 34.58 -9.60 10.58
C ASN A 347 35.27 -9.50 9.19
N LYS A 348 36.50 -9.94 9.03
CA LYS A 348 37.21 -9.92 7.74
C LYS A 348 36.59 -10.85 6.69
N HIS A 349 35.79 -11.84 7.10
CA HIS A 349 35.12 -12.77 6.20
C HIS A 349 33.65 -12.40 5.97
N ALA A 350 33.16 -11.30 6.59
CA ALA A 350 31.75 -10.91 6.50
C ALA A 350 31.29 -10.63 5.06
N ASP A 351 32.11 -9.99 4.25
CA ASP A 351 31.80 -9.67 2.86
C ASP A 351 31.89 -10.90 1.95
N GLU A 352 32.81 -11.82 2.22
CA GLU A 352 33.02 -13.03 1.41
C GLU A 352 31.80 -13.96 1.41
N ILE A 353 31.00 -13.97 2.49
CA ILE A 353 29.81 -14.81 2.60
C ILE A 353 28.69 -14.29 1.71
N VAL A 354 28.59 -12.95 1.55
CA VAL A 354 27.52 -12.32 0.77
C VAL A 354 27.80 -12.41 -0.72
N ASP A 355 29.07 -12.33 -1.14
CA ASP A 355 29.44 -12.21 -2.56
C ASP A 355 29.44 -13.53 -3.33
N LYS A 356 29.54 -14.67 -2.66
CA LYS A 356 29.66 -16.01 -3.30
C LYS A 356 28.35 -16.80 -3.33
N VAL A 357 27.19 -16.13 -3.22
CA VAL A 357 25.88 -16.81 -3.13
C VAL A 357 25.17 -16.82 -4.48
N TYR A 358 24.81 -17.98 -4.97
CA TYR A 358 24.07 -18.18 -6.23
C TYR A 358 22.59 -18.47 -5.94
N ALA A 359 21.71 -18.04 -6.83
CA ALA A 359 20.25 -18.18 -6.67
C ALA A 359 19.75 -19.64 -6.45
N ASP A 360 20.54 -20.65 -6.88
CA ASP A 360 20.19 -22.07 -6.73
C ASP A 360 21.11 -22.80 -5.72
N SER A 361 21.53 -22.11 -4.67
CA SER A 361 22.38 -22.68 -3.63
C SER A 361 21.66 -22.77 -2.28
N ILE A 362 22.21 -23.60 -1.39
CA ILE A 362 21.91 -23.57 0.05
C ILE A 362 23.13 -22.97 0.75
N ILE A 363 22.88 -22.00 1.60
CA ILE A 363 23.94 -21.43 2.45
C ILE A 363 24.07 -22.29 3.69
N VAL A 364 25.29 -22.73 3.97
CA VAL A 364 25.61 -23.59 5.12
C VAL A 364 26.40 -22.79 6.15
N PHE A 365 25.92 -22.74 7.38
CA PHE A 365 26.62 -22.22 8.54
C PHE A 365 26.86 -23.36 9.54
N ASP A 366 28.06 -23.93 9.51
CA ASP A 366 28.38 -25.09 10.34
C ASP A 366 28.87 -24.70 11.74
N GLU A 367 28.24 -23.84 12.38
CA GLU A 367 28.17 -23.43 13.79
C GLU A 367 28.00 -21.92 13.93
N MET A 368 26.78 -21.53 14.31
CA MET A 368 26.50 -20.18 14.80
C MET A 368 26.45 -20.24 16.35
N GLY A 369 27.35 -19.54 17.00
CA GLY A 369 27.50 -19.69 18.45
C GLY A 369 27.80 -18.38 19.17
N TYR A 370 28.50 -18.51 20.31
CA TYR A 370 28.85 -17.38 21.16
C TYR A 370 30.25 -16.83 20.91
N ILE A 371 31.03 -17.47 20.03
CA ILE A 371 32.43 -17.06 19.75
C ILE A 371 32.44 -15.76 18.96
N GLU A 372 31.50 -15.62 18.01
CA GLU A 372 31.37 -14.50 17.11
C GLU A 372 30.48 -13.34 17.62
N VAL A 373 29.88 -13.45 18.78
CA VAL A 373 28.87 -12.46 19.29
C VAL A 373 29.40 -11.03 19.41
N GLU A 374 30.70 -10.87 19.65
CA GLU A 374 31.36 -9.57 19.73
C GLU A 374 31.73 -8.99 18.34
N GLU A 375 31.66 -9.80 17.27
CA GLU A 375 31.99 -9.47 15.90
C GLU A 375 30.78 -8.85 15.19
N ARG A 376 30.56 -7.56 15.41
CA ARG A 376 29.34 -6.86 14.99
C ARG A 376 29.07 -6.92 13.47
N GLN A 377 30.09 -6.77 12.64
CA GLN A 377 29.93 -6.81 11.17
C GLN A 377 29.52 -8.21 10.72
N TRP A 378 30.13 -9.24 11.27
CA TRP A 378 29.78 -10.63 11.02
C TRP A 378 28.34 -10.98 11.42
N CYS A 379 27.95 -10.60 12.65
CA CYS A 379 26.59 -10.83 13.12
C CYS A 379 25.55 -10.11 12.25
N ALA A 380 25.84 -8.88 11.82
CA ALA A 380 24.98 -8.13 10.92
C ALA A 380 24.87 -8.76 9.52
N ALA A 381 25.97 -9.25 8.96
CA ALA A 381 26.00 -9.95 7.68
C ALA A 381 25.15 -11.24 7.72
N ASN A 382 25.27 -12.03 8.78
CA ASN A 382 24.49 -13.25 8.95
C ASN A 382 22.98 -12.96 9.07
N LEU A 383 22.57 -11.94 9.83
CA LEU A 383 21.16 -11.53 9.92
C LEU A 383 20.63 -11.04 8.57
N LYS A 384 21.43 -10.27 7.82
CA LYS A 384 21.08 -9.83 6.47
C LYS A 384 20.90 -11.01 5.50
N ILE A 385 21.68 -12.07 5.62
CA ILE A 385 21.52 -13.30 4.84
C ILE A 385 20.17 -13.99 5.21
N LEU A 386 19.81 -14.04 6.49
CA LEU A 386 18.52 -14.58 6.93
C LEU A 386 17.32 -13.72 6.53
N ASP A 387 17.50 -12.42 6.29
CA ASP A 387 16.47 -11.58 5.66
C ASP A 387 16.27 -11.91 4.17
N GLY A 388 17.26 -12.51 3.52
CA GLY A 388 17.23 -12.90 2.11
C GLY A 388 16.28 -14.05 1.79
N ASP A 389 16.20 -14.44 0.51
CA ASP A 389 15.32 -15.50 0.01
C ASP A 389 16.08 -16.79 -0.37
N ILE A 390 17.39 -16.83 -0.14
CA ILE A 390 18.22 -18.01 -0.40
C ILE A 390 18.20 -18.90 0.85
N PRO A 391 17.84 -20.19 0.71
CA PRO A 391 17.74 -21.09 1.85
C PRO A 391 19.05 -21.19 2.64
N VAL A 392 18.97 -21.14 3.96
CA VAL A 392 20.07 -21.33 4.87
C VAL A 392 19.85 -22.61 5.69
N ILE A 393 20.89 -23.40 5.88
CA ILE A 393 20.94 -24.46 6.90
C ILE A 393 22.07 -24.13 7.87
N ALA A 394 21.77 -24.04 9.16
CA ALA A 394 22.73 -23.63 10.15
C ALA A 394 22.71 -24.52 11.38
N ALA A 395 23.89 -24.92 11.88
CA ALA A 395 24.03 -25.46 13.22
C ALA A 395 24.09 -24.30 14.22
N VAL A 396 23.16 -24.25 15.15
CA VAL A 396 23.07 -23.17 16.15
C VAL A 396 23.25 -23.77 17.55
N LYS A 397 24.09 -23.12 18.37
CA LYS A 397 24.26 -23.53 19.77
C LYS A 397 22.99 -23.32 20.59
N ASN A 398 22.62 -24.32 21.36
CA ASN A 398 21.45 -24.27 22.25
C ASN A 398 21.82 -23.55 23.56
N LYS A 399 21.96 -22.20 23.51
CA LYS A 399 22.22 -21.37 24.68
C LYS A 399 21.25 -20.19 24.66
N GLU A 400 20.52 -20.01 25.74
CA GLU A 400 19.55 -18.95 25.93
C GLU A 400 20.21 -17.69 26.51
N GLY A 401 19.57 -16.52 26.30
CA GLY A 401 19.99 -15.24 26.85
C GLY A 401 21.13 -14.54 26.08
N ILE A 402 21.52 -15.05 24.93
CA ILE A 402 22.45 -14.37 24.01
C ILE A 402 21.63 -13.71 22.91
N LYS A 403 21.53 -12.38 22.93
CA LYS A 403 20.71 -11.58 21.99
C LYS A 403 20.85 -11.97 20.52
N TYR A 404 22.06 -12.28 20.08
CA TYR A 404 22.32 -12.68 18.69
C TYR A 404 21.72 -14.06 18.39
N ILE A 405 21.92 -15.05 19.26
CA ILE A 405 21.35 -16.40 19.08
C ILE A 405 19.84 -16.36 19.16
N ASP A 406 19.29 -15.58 20.11
CA ASP A 406 17.86 -15.40 20.26
C ASP A 406 17.25 -14.72 19.03
N ALA A 407 17.92 -13.72 18.43
CA ALA A 407 17.50 -13.08 17.21
C ALA A 407 17.44 -14.06 16.02
N ILE A 408 18.44 -14.94 15.88
CA ILE A 408 18.48 -15.97 14.84
C ILE A 408 17.36 -16.98 15.04
N LYS A 409 17.19 -17.53 16.27
CA LYS A 409 16.17 -18.55 16.57
C LYS A 409 14.74 -18.02 16.39
N ASN A 410 14.52 -16.75 16.70
CA ASN A 410 13.21 -16.09 16.55
C ASN A 410 13.00 -15.40 15.20
N HIS A 411 13.93 -15.56 14.26
CA HIS A 411 13.83 -14.93 12.94
C HIS A 411 12.60 -15.47 12.18
N PRO A 412 11.75 -14.60 11.58
CA PRO A 412 10.46 -15.01 10.99
C PRO A 412 10.58 -16.02 9.84
N LYS A 413 11.70 -16.00 9.09
CA LYS A 413 11.97 -16.94 7.99
C LYS A 413 12.65 -18.23 8.45
N CYS A 414 12.96 -18.39 9.75
CA CYS A 414 13.65 -19.57 10.28
C CYS A 414 12.67 -20.59 10.90
N ARG A 415 12.98 -21.87 10.68
CA ARG A 415 12.39 -23.00 11.43
C ARG A 415 13.50 -23.68 12.23
N VAL A 416 13.25 -23.88 13.52
CA VAL A 416 14.16 -24.60 14.43
C VAL A 416 13.83 -26.07 14.39
N PHE A 417 14.87 -26.91 14.20
CA PHE A 417 14.81 -28.36 14.27
C PHE A 417 15.74 -28.82 15.41
N GLU A 418 15.19 -29.53 16.36
CA GLU A 418 15.96 -30.04 17.48
C GLU A 418 16.43 -31.47 17.19
N ILE A 419 17.76 -31.66 17.17
CA ILE A 419 18.38 -32.97 16.97
C ILE A 419 18.73 -33.60 18.29
N THR A 420 18.35 -34.88 18.44
CA THR A 420 18.71 -35.77 19.55
C THR A 420 19.37 -37.04 19.02
N GLU A 421 19.96 -37.85 19.89
CA GLU A 421 20.51 -39.16 19.49
C GLU A 421 19.45 -40.11 18.90
N GLU A 422 18.21 -39.96 19.34
CA GLU A 422 17.08 -40.83 18.95
C GLU A 422 16.54 -40.43 17.59
N ASN A 423 16.36 -39.13 17.28
CA ASN A 423 15.68 -38.64 16.09
C ASN A 423 16.61 -38.32 14.90
N ARG A 424 17.93 -38.31 15.07
CA ARG A 424 18.88 -37.82 14.09
C ARG A 424 18.75 -38.38 12.69
N ASN A 425 18.32 -39.66 12.54
CA ASN A 425 18.19 -40.32 11.24
C ASN A 425 16.90 -39.87 10.51
N GLU A 426 15.79 -39.76 11.25
CA GLU A 426 14.49 -39.34 10.72
C GLU A 426 14.47 -37.83 10.41
N LEU A 427 15.17 -37.04 11.23
CA LEU A 427 15.24 -35.60 11.09
C LEU A 427 15.91 -35.16 9.77
N VAL A 428 16.81 -35.98 9.20
CA VAL A 428 17.42 -35.71 7.88
C VAL A 428 16.31 -35.59 6.82
N ASP A 429 15.40 -36.56 6.76
CA ASP A 429 14.35 -36.58 5.76
C ASP A 429 13.32 -35.44 5.98
N GLU A 430 13.02 -35.09 7.22
CA GLU A 430 12.17 -33.97 7.55
C GLU A 430 12.78 -32.63 7.06
N VAL A 431 14.08 -32.43 7.26
CA VAL A 431 14.76 -31.21 6.81
C VAL A 431 14.93 -31.18 5.29
N VAL A 432 15.16 -32.32 4.64
CA VAL A 432 15.18 -32.40 3.16
C VAL A 432 13.81 -32.04 2.59
N ASP A 433 12.73 -32.62 3.12
CA ASP A 433 11.35 -32.29 2.72
C ASP A 433 11.03 -30.81 2.91
N PHE A 434 11.51 -30.18 3.99
CA PHE A 434 11.37 -28.75 4.24
C PHE A 434 12.00 -27.90 3.11
N PHE A 435 13.16 -28.29 2.58
CA PHE A 435 13.81 -27.56 1.47
C PHE A 435 13.26 -27.88 0.08
N LEU A 436 12.67 -29.06 -0.12
CA LEU A 436 12.12 -29.48 -1.41
C LEU A 436 10.66 -29.05 -1.62
N ARG A 437 9.85 -29.03 -0.55
CA ARG A 437 8.41 -28.68 -0.61
C ARG A 437 8.15 -27.21 -0.21
N GLY A 438 9.09 -26.54 0.38
CA GLY A 438 9.06 -25.13 0.79
C GLY A 438 9.46 -24.21 -0.34
#